data_9d65aefd1502e231a71c5c3e3b12c4e1
#
_entry.id   9d65aefd1502e231a71c5c3e3b12c4e1
#
_cell.length_a   1.000
_cell.length_b   1.000
_cell.length_c   1.000
_cell.angle_alpha   90.00
_cell.angle_beta   90.00
_cell.angle_gamma   90.00
#
_symmetry.space_group_name_H-M   'P 1'
#
loop_
_entity.id
_entity.type
_entity.pdbx_description
1 polymer ?
#
loop_
_entity_poly.entity_id
_entity_poly.type
_entity_poly.pdbx_seq_one_letter_code
_entity_poly.pdbx_strand_id
1 'polypeptide(L)'
;MKKGLITSILVLTFGGLQAQPLPSTPKLVVTLTIDQLRTDYLEAFSALYGEKGFKRLMREGKVYMQAEMPFDKPDRASATATLFSGCSPSTHGIIATKWMDVSTLTPRNCVEDPNFMGNYTNQNSSPAQLLTSTIADELKVATRNAGKVYAIAPFRDAAVLSAGHAGDGAFWINKTNGKWCGSTYYPEFPEWLNQYNDSSSVDFRIKDITWMPLHQVSSYKYLSDWRTEPFKYIFESERENKFYRLAASPLI
;
A
#
# COMPACT_ATOMS: atom_id res chain seq x y z
N MET A 1 57.95 -33.38 18.85
CA MET A 1 57.45 -32.02 19.27
C MET A 1 56.73 -31.18 18.20
N LYS A 2 56.81 -31.49 16.88
CA LYS A 2 56.14 -30.68 15.83
C LYS A 2 54.68 -31.01 15.61
N LYS A 3 54.16 -32.17 16.01
CA LYS A 3 52.76 -32.59 15.81
C LYS A 3 51.78 -31.97 16.84
N GLY A 4 52.25 -31.65 18.05
CA GLY A 4 51.40 -31.02 19.07
C GLY A 4 51.09 -29.54 18.83
N LEU A 5 52.01 -28.83 18.15
CA LEU A 5 51.84 -27.41 17.87
C LEU A 5 50.75 -27.13 16.80
N ILE A 6 50.63 -28.02 15.80
CA ILE A 6 49.65 -27.91 14.73
C ILE A 6 48.23 -28.17 15.25
N THR A 7 48.07 -29.11 16.17
CA THR A 7 46.77 -29.41 16.79
C THR A 7 46.29 -28.27 17.70
N SER A 8 47.18 -27.62 18.43
CA SER A 8 46.85 -26.45 19.26
C SER A 8 46.44 -25.22 18.44
N ILE A 9 47.03 -24.99 17.28
CA ILE A 9 46.65 -23.89 16.38
C ILE A 9 45.29 -24.15 15.75
N LEU A 10 44.97 -25.40 15.40
CA LEU A 10 43.66 -25.76 14.82
C LEU A 10 42.50 -25.59 15.80
N VAL A 11 42.71 -25.85 17.10
CA VAL A 11 41.68 -25.65 18.14
C VAL A 11 41.44 -24.16 18.44
N LEU A 12 42.46 -23.32 18.35
CA LEU A 12 42.35 -21.88 18.56
C LEU A 12 41.60 -21.15 17.44
N THR A 13 41.62 -21.69 16.20
CA THR A 13 40.88 -21.08 15.07
C THR A 13 39.40 -21.42 15.07
N PHE A 14 38.94 -22.51 15.72
CA PHE A 14 37.53 -22.87 15.84
C PHE A 14 36.81 -22.16 16.98
N GLY A 15 37.49 -21.58 17.95
CA GLY A 15 36.91 -20.91 19.12
C GLY A 15 36.37 -19.49 18.86
N GLY A 16 36.60 -18.93 17.66
CA GLY A 16 36.29 -17.53 17.35
C GLY A 16 35.03 -17.28 16.49
N LEU A 17 34.38 -18.32 16.01
CA LEU A 17 33.17 -18.18 15.22
C LEU A 17 31.95 -18.08 16.14
N GLN A 18 31.83 -17.00 16.89
CA GLN A 18 30.54 -16.62 17.46
C GLN A 18 29.67 -16.14 16.31
N ALA A 19 28.73 -16.99 15.89
CA ALA A 19 27.64 -16.56 15.01
C ALA A 19 26.92 -15.40 15.67
N GLN A 20 27.04 -14.21 15.11
CA GLN A 20 26.21 -13.09 15.55
C GLN A 20 24.74 -13.53 15.46
N PRO A 21 23.94 -13.37 16.52
CA PRO A 21 22.54 -13.70 16.44
C PRO A 21 21.94 -12.84 15.32
N LEU A 22 21.37 -13.49 14.30
CA LEU A 22 20.62 -12.81 13.27
C LEU A 22 19.55 -11.95 13.96
N PRO A 23 19.42 -10.67 13.60
CA PRO A 23 18.38 -9.85 14.17
C PRO A 23 17.04 -10.57 14.01
N SER A 24 16.28 -10.67 15.09
CA SER A 24 14.99 -11.36 15.08
C SER A 24 14.08 -10.70 14.05
N THR A 25 13.59 -11.47 13.09
CA THR A 25 12.61 -11.00 12.10
C THR A 25 11.38 -10.49 12.84
N PRO A 26 10.84 -9.31 12.49
CA PRO A 26 9.65 -8.80 13.14
C PRO A 26 8.47 -9.76 12.96
N LYS A 27 7.68 -9.97 14.01
CA LYS A 27 6.51 -10.87 13.96
C LYS A 27 5.37 -10.31 13.11
N LEU A 28 5.27 -8.99 13.02
CA LEU A 28 4.27 -8.28 12.24
C LEU A 28 4.87 -6.98 11.72
N VAL A 29 4.72 -6.72 10.43
CA VAL A 29 5.02 -5.44 9.79
C VAL A 29 3.70 -4.91 9.20
N VAL A 30 3.31 -3.70 9.56
CA VAL A 30 2.15 -3.02 9.01
C VAL A 30 2.62 -1.75 8.33
N THR A 31 2.43 -1.68 7.01
CA THR A 31 2.70 -0.47 6.23
C THR A 31 1.38 0.22 5.92
N LEU A 32 1.25 1.47 6.32
CA LEU A 32 0.09 2.30 6.04
C LEU A 32 0.51 3.48 5.15
N THR A 33 0.06 3.45 3.90
CA THR A 33 0.27 4.55 2.94
C THR A 33 -1.01 5.37 2.83
N ILE A 34 -0.91 6.67 3.08
CA ILE A 34 -2.03 7.61 2.95
C ILE A 34 -1.74 8.52 1.77
N ASP A 35 -2.49 8.32 0.68
CA ASP A 35 -2.37 9.13 -0.53
C ASP A 35 -2.80 10.58 -0.25
N GLN A 36 -2.09 11.54 -0.86
CA GLN A 36 -2.34 12.98 -0.75
C GLN A 36 -2.27 13.58 0.66
N LEU A 37 -1.71 12.85 1.65
CA LEU A 37 -1.44 13.41 2.96
C LEU A 37 -0.22 14.34 2.89
N ARG A 38 -0.46 15.64 2.87
CA ARG A 38 0.58 16.67 2.88
C ARG A 38 1.20 16.79 4.27
N THR A 39 2.51 17.04 4.32
CA THR A 39 3.23 17.18 5.60
C THR A 39 2.72 18.35 6.43
N ASP A 40 2.38 19.47 5.78
CA ASP A 40 1.82 20.65 6.44
C ASP A 40 0.45 20.40 7.09
N TYR A 41 -0.33 19.41 6.64
CA TYR A 41 -1.57 19.04 7.32
C TYR A 41 -1.33 18.45 8.71
N LEU A 42 -0.22 17.76 8.92
CA LEU A 42 0.15 17.22 10.23
C LEU A 42 0.35 18.32 11.25
N GLU A 43 0.95 19.43 10.84
CA GLU A 43 1.14 20.61 11.68
C GLU A 43 -0.14 21.44 11.81
N ALA A 44 -0.75 21.80 10.68
CA ALA A 44 -1.93 22.66 10.61
C ALA A 44 -3.11 22.15 11.46
N PHE A 45 -3.33 20.84 11.46
CA PHE A 45 -4.44 20.23 12.20
C PHE A 45 -4.01 19.58 13.52
N SER A 46 -2.77 19.79 13.97
CA SER A 46 -2.23 19.14 15.17
C SER A 46 -3.06 19.41 16.44
N ALA A 47 -3.65 20.59 16.56
CA ALA A 47 -4.53 20.95 17.66
C ALA A 47 -5.84 20.12 17.72
N LEU A 48 -6.26 19.57 16.58
CA LEU A 48 -7.47 18.77 16.45
C LEU A 48 -7.20 17.25 16.63
N TYR A 49 -5.94 16.83 16.61
CA TYR A 49 -5.60 15.42 16.78
C TYR A 49 -5.73 14.99 18.24
N GLY A 50 -6.33 13.83 18.47
CA GLY A 50 -6.27 13.17 19.75
C GLY A 50 -4.85 12.66 20.08
N GLU A 51 -4.63 12.25 21.33
CA GLU A 51 -3.33 11.78 21.81
C GLU A 51 -2.86 10.45 21.16
N LYS A 52 -3.79 9.70 20.58
CA LYS A 52 -3.53 8.49 19.79
C LYS A 52 -3.34 8.87 18.31
N GLY A 53 -2.90 7.93 17.47
CA GLY A 53 -2.68 8.19 16.05
C GLY A 53 -1.42 9.02 15.79
N PHE A 54 -1.51 10.10 15.03
CA PHE A 54 -0.35 10.90 14.60
C PHE A 54 0.52 11.39 15.77
N LYS A 55 -0.06 11.94 16.83
CA LYS A 55 0.70 12.41 18.00
C LYS A 55 1.49 11.26 18.65
N ARG A 56 0.86 10.10 18.78
CA ARG A 56 1.54 8.92 19.32
C ARG A 56 2.67 8.46 18.41
N LEU A 57 2.43 8.34 17.11
CA LEU A 57 3.44 7.92 16.15
C LEU A 57 4.63 8.87 16.11
N MET A 58 4.39 10.19 16.17
CA MET A 58 5.45 11.19 16.22
C MET A 58 6.24 11.16 17.53
N ARG A 59 5.61 10.86 18.64
CA ARG A 59 6.25 10.80 19.98
C ARG A 59 7.05 9.51 20.19
N GLU A 60 6.52 8.38 19.76
CA GLU A 60 7.06 7.03 20.04
C GLU A 60 7.84 6.45 18.85
N GLY A 61 7.64 6.97 17.67
CA GLY A 61 8.25 6.52 16.42
C GLY A 61 9.44 7.36 15.97
N LYS A 62 10.02 6.97 14.84
CA LYS A 62 11.05 7.75 14.14
C LYS A 62 10.38 8.52 13.01
N VAL A 63 10.53 9.84 13.00
CA VAL A 63 9.95 10.73 12.00
C VAL A 63 11.04 11.22 11.05
N TYR A 64 10.79 11.11 9.75
CA TYR A 64 11.64 11.63 8.70
C TYR A 64 10.98 12.87 8.11
N MET A 65 11.45 14.06 8.52
CA MET A 65 10.85 15.34 8.14
C MET A 65 11.19 15.80 6.71
N GLN A 66 12.24 15.25 6.12
CA GLN A 66 12.77 15.66 4.82
C GLN A 66 12.80 14.47 3.84
N ALA A 67 11.72 13.70 3.81
CA ALA A 67 11.58 12.64 2.83
C ALA A 67 11.05 13.22 1.52
N GLU A 68 11.79 13.04 0.44
CA GLU A 68 11.46 13.56 -0.89
C GLU A 68 11.41 12.41 -1.90
N MET A 69 10.54 12.53 -2.89
CA MET A 69 10.57 11.64 -4.05
C MET A 69 11.75 11.98 -4.95
N PRO A 70 12.56 11.01 -5.40
CA PRO A 70 13.76 11.27 -6.20
C PRO A 70 13.46 11.60 -7.67
N PHE A 71 12.26 12.07 -7.99
CA PHE A 71 11.82 12.40 -9.35
C PHE A 71 10.63 13.36 -9.34
N ASP A 72 10.48 14.10 -10.44
CA ASP A 72 9.39 15.05 -10.62
C ASP A 72 8.07 14.36 -10.95
N LYS A 73 6.95 14.98 -10.52
CA LYS A 73 5.58 14.58 -10.87
C LYS A 73 5.25 13.10 -10.59
N PRO A 74 5.44 12.64 -9.35
CA PRO A 74 5.02 11.30 -8.97
C PRO A 74 3.50 11.13 -9.16
N ASP A 75 3.11 10.01 -9.76
CA ASP A 75 1.74 9.54 -9.71
C ASP A 75 1.60 8.39 -8.70
N ARG A 76 0.40 7.88 -8.50
CA ARG A 76 0.18 6.81 -7.51
C ARG A 76 1.05 5.58 -7.75
N ALA A 77 1.18 5.12 -9.00
CA ALA A 77 1.93 3.90 -9.31
C ALA A 77 3.43 4.10 -9.13
N SER A 78 4.00 5.16 -9.72
CA SER A 78 5.43 5.47 -9.59
C SER A 78 5.82 5.76 -8.13
N ALA A 79 4.98 6.49 -7.39
CA ALA A 79 5.19 6.74 -5.97
C ALA A 79 5.13 5.46 -5.13
N THR A 80 4.14 4.59 -5.36
CA THR A 80 4.02 3.31 -4.64
C THR A 80 5.23 2.42 -4.93
N ALA A 81 5.62 2.26 -6.20
CA ALA A 81 6.78 1.46 -6.55
C ALA A 81 8.07 2.00 -5.91
N THR A 82 8.25 3.33 -5.88
CA THR A 82 9.40 3.97 -5.22
C THR A 82 9.40 3.73 -3.71
N LEU A 83 8.26 3.89 -3.04
CA LEU A 83 8.16 3.68 -1.58
C LEU A 83 8.46 2.23 -1.19
N PHE A 84 7.99 1.26 -1.97
CA PHE A 84 8.15 -0.15 -1.64
C PHE A 84 9.46 -0.77 -2.12
N SER A 85 10.11 -0.20 -3.17
CA SER A 85 11.40 -0.69 -3.66
C SER A 85 12.60 0.10 -3.16
N GLY A 86 12.40 1.35 -2.71
CA GLY A 86 13.48 2.27 -2.36
C GLY A 86 14.26 2.79 -3.59
N CYS A 87 13.75 2.58 -4.81
CA CYS A 87 14.41 2.94 -6.06
C CYS A 87 13.63 4.01 -6.84
N SER A 88 14.30 4.67 -7.78
CA SER A 88 13.64 5.60 -8.72
C SER A 88 12.97 4.88 -9.89
N PRO A 89 12.04 5.53 -10.62
CA PRO A 89 11.39 4.96 -11.79
C PRO A 89 12.34 4.42 -12.88
N SER A 90 13.51 5.03 -13.05
CA SER A 90 14.54 4.57 -13.96
C SER A 90 15.11 3.20 -13.60
N THR A 91 15.01 2.81 -12.33
CA THR A 91 15.51 1.54 -11.82
C THR A 91 14.38 0.51 -11.71
N HIS A 92 13.25 0.88 -11.09
CA HIS A 92 12.15 -0.07 -10.89
C HIS A 92 11.18 -0.19 -12.09
N GLY A 93 11.31 0.65 -13.13
CA GLY A 93 10.56 0.51 -14.38
C GLY A 93 9.13 1.08 -14.38
N ILE A 94 8.56 1.44 -13.24
CA ILE A 94 7.19 1.96 -13.14
C ILE A 94 7.21 3.48 -13.22
N ILE A 95 7.01 4.01 -14.43
CA ILE A 95 7.08 5.45 -14.70
C ILE A 95 5.76 6.19 -14.45
N ALA A 96 4.64 5.50 -14.57
CA ALA A 96 3.29 6.05 -14.37
C ALA A 96 2.27 4.91 -14.17
N THR A 97 1.03 5.25 -13.81
CA THR A 97 -0.09 4.30 -13.75
C THR A 97 -0.43 3.71 -15.12
N LYS A 98 -0.25 4.50 -16.17
CA LYS A 98 -0.44 4.08 -17.58
C LYS A 98 0.59 4.74 -18.46
N TRP A 99 1.03 4.02 -19.47
CA TRP A 99 1.85 4.56 -20.57
C TRP A 99 1.46 3.95 -21.89
N MET A 100 1.95 4.53 -22.97
CA MET A 100 1.79 3.97 -24.31
C MET A 100 2.80 2.83 -24.49
N ASP A 101 2.31 1.63 -24.78
CA ASP A 101 3.17 0.52 -25.19
C ASP A 101 3.65 0.80 -26.62
N VAL A 102 4.97 0.92 -26.80
CA VAL A 102 5.58 1.28 -28.08
C VAL A 102 5.39 0.20 -29.15
N SER A 103 5.27 -1.06 -28.73
CA SER A 103 5.13 -2.19 -29.65
C SER A 103 3.72 -2.31 -30.23
N THR A 104 2.71 -2.00 -29.42
CA THR A 104 1.29 -2.13 -29.80
C THR A 104 0.61 -0.80 -30.09
N LEU A 105 1.25 0.32 -29.75
CA LEU A 105 0.70 1.68 -29.81
C LEU A 105 -0.62 1.83 -29.06
N THR A 106 -0.80 1.05 -28.00
CA THR A 106 -1.99 1.09 -27.14
C THR A 106 -1.64 1.49 -25.72
N PRO A 107 -2.55 2.18 -24.99
CA PRO A 107 -2.35 2.49 -23.59
C PRO A 107 -2.32 1.20 -22.75
N ARG A 108 -1.27 1.00 -21.97
CA ARG A 108 -1.09 -0.13 -21.06
C ARG A 108 -1.04 0.34 -19.62
N ASN A 109 -1.71 -0.39 -18.71
CA ASN A 109 -1.58 -0.13 -17.29
C ASN A 109 -0.28 -0.77 -16.76
N CYS A 110 0.36 -0.12 -15.79
CA CYS A 110 1.66 -0.54 -15.22
C CYS A 110 1.69 -1.95 -14.62
N VAL A 111 0.55 -2.51 -14.26
CA VAL A 111 0.41 -3.86 -13.70
C VAL A 111 -0.44 -4.77 -14.58
N GLU A 112 -0.69 -4.39 -15.81
CA GLU A 112 -1.45 -5.21 -16.74
C GLU A 112 -0.63 -6.39 -17.24
N ASP A 113 -1.19 -7.59 -17.07
CA ASP A 113 -0.57 -8.83 -17.54
C ASP A 113 -1.63 -9.84 -18.00
N PRO A 114 -1.72 -10.11 -19.29
CA PRO A 114 -2.74 -10.99 -19.84
C PRO A 114 -2.58 -12.47 -19.46
N ASN A 115 -1.42 -12.85 -18.89
CA ASN A 115 -1.15 -14.23 -18.50
C ASN A 115 -1.88 -14.64 -17.20
N PHE A 116 -2.42 -13.69 -16.45
CA PHE A 116 -3.08 -13.96 -15.16
C PHE A 116 -4.49 -13.40 -15.15
N MET A 117 -5.45 -14.22 -14.76
CA MET A 117 -6.85 -13.81 -14.67
C MET A 117 -7.13 -13.01 -13.39
N GLY A 118 -8.12 -12.14 -13.47
CA GLY A 118 -8.64 -11.45 -12.30
C GLY A 118 -9.67 -12.29 -11.54
N ASN A 119 -9.61 -12.26 -10.21
CA ASN A 119 -10.64 -12.77 -9.32
C ASN A 119 -11.68 -11.67 -9.09
N TYR A 120 -12.94 -11.88 -9.40
CA TYR A 120 -14.05 -10.90 -9.34
C TYR A 120 -13.85 -9.65 -10.21
N THR A 121 -12.97 -9.71 -11.18
CA THR A 121 -12.68 -8.64 -12.14
C THR A 121 -12.19 -9.21 -13.46
N ASN A 122 -12.34 -8.45 -14.53
CA ASN A 122 -11.73 -8.74 -15.83
C ASN A 122 -10.36 -8.06 -16.02
N GLN A 123 -9.81 -7.46 -14.96
CA GLN A 123 -8.52 -6.80 -14.99
C GLN A 123 -7.41 -7.80 -14.67
N ASN A 124 -6.76 -8.31 -15.68
CA ASN A 124 -5.60 -9.19 -15.57
C ASN A 124 -4.39 -8.43 -15.06
N SER A 125 -3.67 -8.98 -14.07
CA SER A 125 -2.64 -8.20 -13.38
C SER A 125 -1.53 -9.05 -12.79
N SER A 126 -0.30 -8.52 -12.87
CA SER A 126 0.86 -9.01 -12.14
C SER A 126 1.87 -7.86 -11.91
N PRO A 127 2.89 -8.04 -11.08
CA PRO A 127 3.98 -7.08 -10.93
C PRO A 127 5.07 -7.20 -12.02
N ALA A 128 4.81 -7.85 -13.15
CA ALA A 128 5.83 -8.17 -14.16
C ALA A 128 6.59 -6.95 -14.72
N GLN A 129 6.01 -5.75 -14.67
CA GLN A 129 6.67 -4.52 -15.10
C GLN A 129 7.57 -3.89 -14.01
N LEU A 130 7.46 -4.36 -12.77
CA LEU A 130 8.32 -3.94 -11.67
C LEU A 130 9.65 -4.69 -11.78
N LEU A 131 10.75 -3.98 -12.03
CA LEU A 131 12.06 -4.58 -12.33
C LEU A 131 12.93 -4.82 -11.10
N THR A 132 12.44 -4.46 -9.92
CA THR A 132 13.18 -4.56 -8.65
C THR A 132 12.34 -5.28 -7.61
N SER A 133 13.00 -5.86 -6.60
CA SER A 133 12.32 -6.37 -5.41
C SER A 133 11.69 -5.24 -4.60
N THR A 134 10.72 -5.59 -3.79
CA THR A 134 10.08 -4.70 -2.82
C THR A 134 10.44 -5.11 -1.39
N ILE A 135 10.15 -4.24 -0.42
CA ILE A 135 10.30 -4.60 0.99
C ILE A 135 9.48 -5.85 1.36
N ALA A 136 8.36 -6.09 0.66
CA ALA A 136 7.55 -7.28 0.81
C ALA A 136 8.29 -8.54 0.32
N ASP A 137 8.96 -8.46 -0.83
CA ASP A 137 9.80 -9.53 -1.37
C ASP A 137 10.97 -9.84 -0.43
N GLU A 138 11.64 -8.80 0.07
CA GLU A 138 12.75 -8.94 1.01
C GLU A 138 12.29 -9.59 2.34
N LEU A 139 11.09 -9.30 2.81
CA LEU A 139 10.51 -9.98 3.98
C LEU A 139 10.30 -11.47 3.72
N LYS A 140 9.85 -11.86 2.54
CA LYS A 140 9.73 -13.27 2.14
C LYS A 140 11.09 -13.97 2.14
N VAL A 141 12.13 -13.31 1.61
CA VAL A 141 13.50 -13.82 1.65
C VAL A 141 13.98 -13.97 3.10
N ALA A 142 13.86 -12.91 3.91
CA ALA A 142 14.31 -12.90 5.30
C ALA A 142 13.62 -13.95 6.18
N THR A 143 12.36 -14.26 5.88
CA THR A 143 11.58 -15.30 6.59
C THR A 143 11.69 -16.68 5.94
N ARG A 144 12.48 -16.85 4.91
CA ARG A 144 12.56 -18.08 4.11
C ARG A 144 11.17 -18.54 3.63
N ASN A 145 10.37 -17.59 3.17
CA ASN A 145 9.00 -17.78 2.72
C ASN A 145 7.99 -18.22 3.80
N ALA A 146 8.36 -18.20 5.08
CA ALA A 146 7.44 -18.53 6.17
C ALA A 146 6.47 -17.38 6.52
N GLY A 147 6.89 -16.13 6.28
CA GLY A 147 6.05 -14.95 6.49
C GLY A 147 4.96 -14.84 5.42
N LYS A 148 3.79 -14.31 5.81
CA LYS A 148 2.69 -13.99 4.90
C LYS A 148 2.70 -12.51 4.55
N VAL A 149 2.45 -12.19 3.28
CA VAL A 149 2.43 -10.83 2.75
C VAL A 149 1.12 -10.60 2.01
N TYR A 150 0.32 -9.67 2.52
CA TYR A 150 -0.92 -9.23 1.90
C TYR A 150 -0.91 -7.73 1.68
N ALA A 151 -1.30 -7.27 0.50
CA ALA A 151 -1.50 -5.87 0.20
C ALA A 151 -2.99 -5.58 -0.09
N ILE A 152 -3.52 -4.55 0.52
CA ILE A 152 -4.91 -4.13 0.38
C ILE A 152 -4.93 -2.66 0.01
N ALA A 153 -5.53 -2.30 -1.11
CA ALA A 153 -5.63 -0.91 -1.55
C ALA A 153 -6.93 -0.65 -2.32
N PRO A 154 -7.40 0.60 -2.42
CA PRO A 154 -8.55 0.91 -3.27
C PRO A 154 -8.29 0.69 -4.76
N PHE A 155 -7.03 0.73 -5.18
CA PHE A 155 -6.62 0.68 -6.57
C PHE A 155 -5.70 -0.51 -6.86
N ARG A 156 -5.88 -1.08 -8.05
CA ARG A 156 -5.16 -2.24 -8.55
C ARG A 156 -3.63 -2.09 -8.51
N ASP A 157 -3.15 -1.00 -9.09
CA ASP A 157 -1.72 -0.70 -9.16
C ASP A 157 -1.09 -0.58 -7.77
N ALA A 158 -1.75 0.12 -6.84
CA ALA A 158 -1.26 0.25 -5.47
C ALA A 158 -1.19 -1.10 -4.75
N ALA A 159 -2.22 -1.96 -4.88
CA ALA A 159 -2.22 -3.28 -4.27
C ALA A 159 -1.11 -4.18 -4.83
N VAL A 160 -1.01 -4.28 -6.15
CA VAL A 160 -0.04 -5.17 -6.82
C VAL A 160 1.40 -4.73 -6.55
N LEU A 161 1.70 -3.42 -6.69
CA LEU A 161 3.05 -2.89 -6.47
C LEU A 161 3.48 -2.95 -5.00
N SER A 162 2.53 -2.90 -4.06
CA SER A 162 2.84 -3.06 -2.63
C SER A 162 3.06 -4.53 -2.23
N ALA A 163 2.36 -5.46 -2.88
CA ALA A 163 2.54 -6.90 -2.65
C ALA A 163 3.87 -7.42 -3.22
N GLY A 164 4.38 -6.78 -4.27
CA GLY A 164 5.60 -7.20 -4.94
C GLY A 164 5.43 -8.53 -5.68
N HIS A 165 6.56 -9.18 -5.97
CA HIS A 165 6.62 -10.42 -6.73
C HIS A 165 6.30 -11.67 -5.90
N ALA A 166 6.70 -11.68 -4.64
CA ALA A 166 6.58 -12.83 -3.76
C ALA A 166 5.42 -12.74 -2.77
N GLY A 167 4.53 -11.76 -2.90
CA GLY A 167 3.34 -11.59 -2.07
C GLY A 167 2.42 -12.82 -2.11
N ASP A 168 1.67 -13.04 -1.04
CA ASP A 168 0.66 -14.11 -0.97
C ASP A 168 -0.70 -13.64 -1.53
N GLY A 169 -1.00 -12.34 -1.46
CA GLY A 169 -2.22 -11.76 -2.01
C GLY A 169 -2.15 -10.26 -2.21
N ALA A 170 -2.76 -9.78 -3.29
CA ALA A 170 -2.99 -8.36 -3.55
C ALA A 170 -4.48 -8.14 -3.84
N PHE A 171 -5.11 -7.26 -3.08
CA PHE A 171 -6.56 -7.06 -3.13
C PHE A 171 -6.91 -5.59 -3.35
N TRP A 172 -7.85 -5.35 -4.26
CA TRP A 172 -8.35 -4.01 -4.57
C TRP A 172 -9.85 -4.02 -4.82
N ILE A 173 -10.46 -2.83 -4.92
CA ILE A 173 -11.91 -2.72 -5.14
C ILE A 173 -12.21 -2.65 -6.63
N ASN A 174 -13.09 -3.52 -7.11
CA ASN A 174 -13.66 -3.42 -8.44
C ASN A 174 -14.69 -2.28 -8.46
N LYS A 175 -14.39 -1.24 -9.21
CA LYS A 175 -15.21 -0.03 -9.30
C LYS A 175 -16.60 -0.26 -9.94
N THR A 176 -16.78 -1.38 -10.64
CA THR A 176 -18.03 -1.68 -11.34
C THR A 176 -19.05 -2.36 -10.42
N ASN A 177 -18.57 -3.24 -9.53
CA ASN A 177 -19.42 -4.06 -8.68
C ASN A 177 -19.14 -3.95 -7.16
N GLY A 178 -18.14 -3.14 -6.75
CA GLY A 178 -17.74 -2.92 -5.37
C GLY A 178 -17.19 -4.12 -4.62
N LYS A 179 -16.97 -5.21 -5.31
CA LYS A 179 -16.37 -6.39 -4.71
C LYS A 179 -14.86 -6.20 -4.57
N TRP A 180 -14.31 -6.80 -3.55
CA TRP A 180 -12.88 -7.00 -3.48
C TRP A 180 -12.46 -8.00 -4.54
N CYS A 181 -11.42 -7.67 -5.25
CA CYS A 181 -10.86 -8.47 -6.34
C CYS A 181 -9.36 -8.65 -6.17
N GLY A 182 -8.80 -9.58 -6.92
CA GLY A 182 -7.38 -9.90 -6.91
C GLY A 182 -6.93 -10.44 -8.26
N SER A 183 -5.77 -11.07 -8.29
CA SER A 183 -5.18 -11.71 -9.47
C SER A 183 -4.76 -13.13 -9.16
N THR A 184 -4.91 -14.02 -10.13
CA THR A 184 -4.40 -15.40 -10.05
C THR A 184 -2.86 -15.49 -10.08
N TYR A 185 -2.17 -14.36 -10.26
CA TYR A 185 -0.72 -14.28 -10.04
C TYR A 185 -0.36 -14.62 -8.59
N TYR A 186 -1.15 -14.14 -7.64
CA TYR A 186 -0.94 -14.40 -6.23
C TYR A 186 -1.64 -15.70 -5.82
N PRO A 187 -1.00 -16.55 -4.99
CA PRO A 187 -1.50 -17.88 -4.71
C PRO A 187 -2.75 -17.89 -3.84
N GLU A 188 -3.04 -16.80 -3.13
CA GLU A 188 -4.13 -16.77 -2.16
C GLU A 188 -5.22 -15.75 -2.52
N PHE A 189 -6.47 -16.22 -2.52
CA PHE A 189 -7.67 -15.41 -2.41
C PHE A 189 -8.46 -15.96 -1.22
N PRO A 190 -8.32 -15.36 -0.02
CA PRO A 190 -8.79 -15.96 1.21
C PRO A 190 -10.31 -16.15 1.26
N GLU A 191 -10.77 -17.23 1.88
CA GLU A 191 -12.19 -17.53 2.02
C GLU A 191 -12.98 -16.45 2.75
N TRP A 192 -12.38 -15.78 3.76
CA TRP A 192 -13.02 -14.64 4.44
C TRP A 192 -13.32 -13.48 3.49
N LEU A 193 -12.53 -13.31 2.42
CA LEU A 193 -12.74 -12.28 1.41
C LEU A 193 -13.88 -12.65 0.46
N ASN A 194 -14.01 -13.95 0.12
CA ASN A 194 -15.17 -14.46 -0.61
C ASN A 194 -16.46 -14.24 0.19
N GLN A 195 -16.46 -14.63 1.46
CA GLN A 195 -17.60 -14.41 2.36
C GLN A 195 -17.95 -12.94 2.51
N TYR A 196 -16.95 -12.05 2.57
CA TYR A 196 -17.18 -10.61 2.59
C TYR A 196 -17.84 -10.11 1.30
N ASN A 197 -17.38 -10.58 0.14
CA ASN A 197 -17.94 -10.23 -1.16
C ASN A 197 -19.39 -10.70 -1.32
N ASP A 198 -19.77 -11.80 -0.68
CA ASP A 198 -21.10 -12.40 -0.79
C ASP A 198 -22.09 -11.85 0.24
N SER A 199 -21.62 -11.57 1.47
CA SER A 199 -22.51 -11.20 2.59
C SER A 199 -22.57 -9.70 2.89
N SER A 200 -21.56 -8.95 2.49
CA SER A 200 -21.37 -7.57 2.95
C SER A 200 -20.88 -6.68 1.82
N SER A 201 -21.61 -6.69 0.68
CA SER A 201 -21.22 -5.83 -0.43
C SER A 201 -21.05 -4.39 0.06
N VAL A 202 -20.06 -3.70 -0.48
CA VAL A 202 -19.78 -2.30 -0.16
C VAL A 202 -21.03 -1.44 -0.37
N ASP A 203 -21.91 -1.82 -1.31
CA ASP A 203 -23.23 -1.22 -1.56
C ASP A 203 -24.11 -1.13 -0.31
N PHE A 204 -24.12 -2.20 0.51
CA PHE A 204 -24.97 -2.23 1.70
C PHE A 204 -24.44 -1.28 2.78
N ARG A 205 -23.11 -1.18 2.92
CA ARG A 205 -22.47 -0.35 3.95
C ARG A 205 -22.47 1.14 3.61
N ILE A 206 -22.41 1.47 2.33
CA ILE A 206 -22.31 2.87 1.89
C ILE A 206 -23.56 3.68 2.19
N LYS A 207 -24.72 3.06 2.16
CA LYS A 207 -25.99 3.75 2.49
C LYS A 207 -25.99 4.37 3.89
N ASP A 208 -25.20 3.80 4.79
CA ASP A 208 -25.11 4.25 6.19
C ASP A 208 -23.93 5.23 6.41
N ILE A 209 -23.07 5.45 5.40
CA ILE A 209 -21.95 6.36 5.53
C ILE A 209 -22.39 7.79 5.25
N THR A 210 -22.20 8.64 6.25
CA THR A 210 -22.32 10.08 6.11
C THR A 210 -20.96 10.72 6.29
N TRP A 211 -20.53 11.56 5.34
CA TRP A 211 -19.32 12.35 5.46
C TRP A 211 -19.67 13.79 5.82
N MET A 212 -19.22 14.21 6.99
CA MET A 212 -19.37 15.57 7.51
C MET A 212 -18.14 15.94 8.33
N PRO A 213 -17.87 17.23 8.59
CA PRO A 213 -16.78 17.63 9.46
C PRO A 213 -16.89 16.96 10.83
N LEU A 214 -15.79 16.45 11.36
CA LEU A 214 -15.73 15.81 12.66
C LEU A 214 -15.97 16.81 13.82
N HIS A 215 -15.49 18.03 13.63
CA HIS A 215 -15.65 19.14 14.58
C HIS A 215 -16.46 20.27 13.93
N GLN A 216 -16.86 21.25 14.74
CA GLN A 216 -17.47 22.47 14.21
C GLN A 216 -16.52 23.14 13.21
N VAL A 217 -17.06 23.65 12.11
CA VAL A 217 -16.26 24.23 11.00
C VAL A 217 -15.32 25.35 11.50
N SER A 218 -15.77 26.14 12.48
CA SER A 218 -14.98 27.17 13.14
C SER A 218 -13.70 26.67 13.83
N SER A 219 -13.60 25.36 14.12
CA SER A 219 -12.38 24.75 14.67
C SER A 219 -11.26 24.57 13.65
N TYR A 220 -11.59 24.62 12.36
CA TYR A 220 -10.63 24.43 11.26
C TYR A 220 -10.04 25.77 10.81
N LYS A 221 -9.12 26.32 11.57
CA LYS A 221 -8.55 27.67 11.38
C LYS A 221 -7.84 27.91 10.06
N TYR A 222 -7.50 26.85 9.32
CA TYR A 222 -6.75 26.93 8.05
C TYR A 222 -7.62 26.78 6.81
N LEU A 223 -8.95 26.70 6.98
CA LEU A 223 -9.85 26.74 5.84
C LEU A 223 -9.97 28.18 5.33
N SER A 224 -9.96 28.34 4.01
CA SER A 224 -10.30 29.61 3.39
C SER A 224 -11.74 30.01 3.70
N ASP A 225 -11.99 31.32 3.89
CA ASP A 225 -13.28 31.85 4.35
C ASP A 225 -14.49 31.37 3.56
N TRP A 226 -14.34 31.10 2.25
CA TRP A 226 -15.39 30.58 1.41
C TRP A 226 -15.75 29.09 1.63
N ARG A 227 -14.99 28.36 2.49
CA ARG A 227 -15.25 26.97 2.85
C ARG A 227 -15.64 26.78 4.31
N THR A 228 -16.12 27.80 4.96
CA THR A 228 -16.56 27.74 6.36
C THR A 228 -18.00 27.27 6.53
N GLU A 229 -18.70 27.01 5.44
CA GLU A 229 -20.05 26.48 5.47
C GLU A 229 -20.06 24.99 5.91
N PRO A 230 -20.97 24.60 6.79
CA PRO A 230 -21.17 23.19 7.12
C PRO A 230 -21.57 22.40 5.88
N PHE A 231 -21.02 21.19 5.75
CA PHE A 231 -21.40 20.30 4.66
C PHE A 231 -21.74 18.90 5.20
N LYS A 232 -22.60 18.21 4.49
CA LYS A 232 -22.89 16.79 4.69
C LYS A 232 -23.02 16.13 3.33
N TYR A 233 -22.30 15.04 3.15
CA TYR A 233 -22.39 14.22 1.95
C TYR A 233 -22.94 12.85 2.31
N ILE A 234 -23.88 12.37 1.50
CA ILE A 234 -24.43 11.03 1.56
C ILE A 234 -23.95 10.29 0.33
N PHE A 235 -23.49 9.06 0.52
CA PHE A 235 -23.04 8.22 -0.58
C PHE A 235 -24.22 7.42 -1.11
N GLU A 236 -24.48 7.53 -2.41
CA GLU A 236 -25.47 6.74 -3.12
C GLU A 236 -24.76 5.72 -4.00
N SER A 237 -25.29 4.49 -4.03
CA SER A 237 -24.80 3.47 -4.96
C SER A 237 -25.56 3.62 -6.28
N GLU A 238 -24.90 4.11 -7.33
CA GLU A 238 -25.41 4.05 -8.71
C GLU A 238 -24.73 2.90 -9.44
N ARG A 239 -25.54 1.97 -9.97
CA ARG A 239 -25.04 0.79 -10.70
C ARG A 239 -24.69 1.05 -12.16
N GLU A 240 -24.97 2.22 -12.71
CA GLU A 240 -24.67 2.55 -14.10
C GLU A 240 -23.29 3.22 -14.24
N ASN A 241 -22.25 2.44 -14.45
CA ASN A 241 -20.87 2.85 -14.82
C ASN A 241 -20.01 3.57 -13.78
N LYS A 242 -20.52 3.96 -12.62
CA LYS A 242 -19.72 4.51 -11.51
C LYS A 242 -20.24 3.90 -10.22
N PHE A 243 -19.34 3.24 -9.51
CA PHE A 243 -19.69 2.49 -8.32
C PHE A 243 -20.22 3.37 -7.18
N TYR A 244 -19.79 4.63 -7.11
CA TYR A 244 -20.28 5.61 -6.14
C TYR A 244 -20.43 6.98 -6.76
N ARG A 245 -21.57 7.58 -6.53
CA ARG A 245 -21.79 9.00 -6.73
C ARG A 245 -21.86 9.68 -5.38
N LEU A 246 -21.09 10.73 -5.21
CA LEU A 246 -21.25 11.64 -4.08
C LEU A 246 -22.45 12.53 -4.36
N ALA A 247 -23.58 12.27 -3.69
CA ALA A 247 -24.69 13.19 -3.71
C ALA A 247 -24.44 14.29 -2.69
N ALA A 248 -24.23 15.51 -3.16
CA ALA A 248 -24.20 16.68 -2.30
C ALA A 248 -25.63 16.96 -1.81
N SER A 249 -25.90 16.71 -0.56
CA SER A 249 -27.05 17.25 0.14
C SER A 249 -26.54 18.31 1.10
N PRO A 250 -26.62 19.60 0.77
CA PRO A 250 -26.31 20.62 1.76
C PRO A 250 -27.35 20.50 2.86
N LEU A 251 -26.94 20.11 4.04
CA LEU A 251 -27.73 20.37 5.23
C LEU A 251 -27.51 21.84 5.59
N ILE A 252 -28.54 22.62 5.29
CA ILE A 252 -28.68 23.94 5.86
C ILE A 252 -28.97 23.81 7.35
#